data_43a4f9b88270902913b9ccf441525d04
#
_entry.id   43a4f9b88270902913b9ccf441525d04
#
_cell.length_a   1.000
_cell.length_b   1.000
_cell.length_c   1.000
_cell.angle_alpha   90.00
_cell.angle_beta   90.00
_cell.angle_gamma   90.00
#
_symmetry.space_group_name_H-M   'P 1'
#
loop_
_entity.id
_entity.type
_entity.pdbx_description
1 polymer ?
#
loop_
_entity_poly.entity_id
_entity_poly.type
_entity_poly.pdbx_seq_one_letter_code
_entity_poly.pdbx_strand_id
1 'polypeptide(L)'
;MRRKEQDCEEALFLLVWAVAIFAFFSFSRNKLPGYILPLFPPLALLMGGFLHRFHKAGAAPKGIRLWLLAASSFWLLSLLFVFPLSELFLSQRFSRFPSLSPPLLPVALFIVLLVAGWILGQVKWTPWVVGLSSLWLVMWFYGAKASEISELRSSHSLARVVNQDAAKGARVVAVRGESFSFYLSRQVEVVSGPDVVERRLQESVPTVALVKEKHLRKLELNSPSRLFVWKSIPSADALVANFPPSPPPD
;
A
#
# COMPACT_ATOMS: atom_id res chain seq x y z
N MET A 1 -23.61 40.52 9.13
CA MET A 1 -23.33 40.39 7.70
C MET A 1 -21.86 40.03 7.45
N ARG A 2 -20.88 40.79 7.88
CA ARG A 2 -19.43 40.54 7.68
C ARG A 2 -18.94 39.12 7.97
N ARG A 3 -19.40 38.47 9.06
CA ARG A 3 -18.94 37.11 9.44
C ARG A 3 -19.38 36.04 8.46
N LYS A 4 -20.57 36.16 7.85
CA LYS A 4 -21.05 35.20 6.82
C LYS A 4 -20.29 35.35 5.50
N GLU A 5 -19.89 36.56 5.15
CA GLU A 5 -19.08 36.82 3.96
C GLU A 5 -17.68 36.27 4.12
N GLN A 6 -17.03 36.47 5.28
CA GLN A 6 -15.72 35.88 5.59
C GLN A 6 -15.75 34.34 5.57
N ASP A 7 -16.76 33.71 6.19
CA ASP A 7 -16.92 32.26 6.15
C ASP A 7 -17.06 31.69 4.72
N CYS A 8 -17.65 32.47 3.81
CA CYS A 8 -17.81 32.11 2.41
C CYS A 8 -16.50 32.26 1.62
N GLU A 9 -15.76 33.32 1.86
CA GLU A 9 -14.47 33.59 1.22
C GLU A 9 -13.42 32.53 1.63
N GLU A 10 -13.37 32.18 2.93
CA GLU A 10 -12.49 31.12 3.44
C GLU A 10 -12.82 29.73 2.82
N ALA A 11 -14.11 29.40 2.74
CA ALA A 11 -14.55 28.16 2.12
C ALA A 11 -14.24 28.13 0.62
N LEU A 12 -14.40 29.27 -0.09
CA LEU A 12 -14.08 29.40 -1.51
C LEU A 12 -12.55 29.21 -1.73
N PHE A 13 -11.75 29.89 -0.91
CA PHE A 13 -10.28 29.71 -0.97
C PHE A 13 -9.86 28.26 -0.82
N LEU A 14 -10.38 27.57 0.21
CA LEU A 14 -10.07 26.16 0.44
C LEU A 14 -10.53 25.26 -0.72
N LEU A 15 -11.68 25.56 -1.30
CA LEU A 15 -12.20 24.84 -2.46
C LEU A 15 -11.31 25.05 -3.69
N VAL A 16 -10.94 26.30 -3.99
CA VAL A 16 -10.04 26.63 -5.10
C VAL A 16 -8.69 25.95 -4.92
N TRP A 17 -8.13 25.96 -3.70
CA TRP A 17 -6.90 25.26 -3.38
C TRP A 17 -7.02 23.75 -3.66
N ALA A 18 -8.08 23.12 -3.15
CA ALA A 18 -8.31 21.69 -3.36
C ALA A 18 -8.45 21.34 -4.87
N VAL A 19 -9.25 22.13 -5.60
CA VAL A 19 -9.48 21.93 -7.04
C VAL A 19 -8.18 22.14 -7.84
N ALA A 20 -7.40 23.16 -7.53
CA ALA A 20 -6.14 23.44 -8.20
C ALA A 20 -5.14 22.27 -8.05
N ILE A 21 -4.96 21.77 -6.83
CA ILE A 21 -4.09 20.62 -6.58
C ILE A 21 -4.61 19.37 -7.30
N PHE A 22 -5.91 19.09 -7.18
CA PHE A 22 -6.50 17.92 -7.83
C PHE A 22 -6.35 17.99 -9.35
N ALA A 23 -6.63 19.14 -9.97
CA ALA A 23 -6.47 19.34 -11.40
C ALA A 23 -5.00 19.17 -11.84
N PHE A 24 -4.08 19.83 -11.14
CA PHE A 24 -2.65 19.76 -11.46
C PHE A 24 -2.15 18.32 -11.48
N PHE A 25 -2.42 17.54 -10.44
CA PHE A 25 -1.97 16.15 -10.38
C PHE A 25 -2.77 15.19 -11.25
N SER A 26 -4.00 15.51 -11.61
CA SER A 26 -4.80 14.74 -12.57
C SER A 26 -4.21 14.77 -13.98
N PHE A 27 -3.60 15.88 -14.38
CA PHE A 27 -2.93 16.04 -15.68
C PHE A 27 -1.52 15.44 -15.71
N SER A 28 -0.92 15.11 -14.56
CA SER A 28 0.42 14.51 -14.50
C SER A 28 0.44 13.11 -15.10
N ARG A 29 1.44 12.82 -15.92
CA ARG A 29 1.66 11.47 -16.48
C ARG A 29 2.15 10.48 -15.43
N ASN A 30 2.96 10.93 -14.48
CA ASN A 30 3.47 10.11 -13.37
C ASN A 30 2.57 10.28 -12.14
N LYS A 31 1.71 9.30 -11.89
CA LYS A 31 0.76 9.32 -10.77
C LYS A 31 1.32 8.53 -9.58
N LEU A 32 2.03 9.20 -8.69
CA LEU A 32 2.39 8.61 -7.40
C LEU A 32 1.31 8.96 -6.36
N PRO A 33 0.87 7.99 -5.55
CA PRO A 33 -0.16 8.21 -4.52
C PRO A 33 0.17 9.36 -3.57
N GLY A 34 1.46 9.60 -3.28
CA GLY A 34 1.92 10.69 -2.42
C GLY A 34 1.66 12.10 -2.96
N TYR A 35 1.47 12.27 -4.26
CA TYR A 35 1.22 13.59 -4.85
C TYR A 35 -0.14 14.19 -4.48
N ILE A 36 -1.09 13.37 -4.02
CA ILE A 36 -2.41 13.82 -3.59
C ILE A 36 -2.43 14.32 -2.13
N LEU A 37 -1.36 14.09 -1.36
CA LEU A 37 -1.28 14.50 0.05
C LEU A 37 -1.57 15.98 0.31
N PRO A 38 -1.10 16.94 -0.50
CA PRO A 38 -1.42 18.36 -0.30
C PRO A 38 -2.90 18.72 -0.43
N LEU A 39 -3.74 17.80 -0.95
CA LEU A 39 -5.18 17.96 -1.04
C LEU A 39 -5.89 17.76 0.33
N PHE A 40 -5.31 16.97 1.22
CA PHE A 40 -5.95 16.62 2.50
C PHE A 40 -6.17 17.82 3.44
N PRO A 41 -5.22 18.76 3.63
CA PRO A 41 -5.44 19.90 4.50
C PRO A 41 -6.66 20.75 4.14
N PRO A 42 -6.84 21.22 2.90
CA PRO A 42 -8.02 22.01 2.55
C PRO A 42 -9.33 21.20 2.65
N LEU A 43 -9.32 19.91 2.30
CA LEU A 43 -10.49 19.04 2.48
C LEU A 43 -10.84 18.84 3.96
N ALA A 44 -9.85 18.64 4.83
CA ALA A 44 -10.06 18.49 6.26
C ALA A 44 -10.66 19.76 6.89
N LEU A 45 -10.18 20.93 6.50
CA LEU A 45 -10.72 22.22 6.96
C LEU A 45 -12.16 22.45 6.48
N LEU A 46 -12.45 22.15 5.20
CA LEU A 46 -13.82 22.23 4.66
C LEU A 46 -14.77 21.27 5.40
N MET A 47 -14.33 20.04 5.63
CA MET A 47 -15.10 19.03 6.36
C MET A 47 -15.31 19.45 7.82
N GLY A 48 -14.28 19.96 8.50
CA GLY A 48 -14.37 20.48 9.87
C GLY A 48 -15.36 21.63 10.00
N GLY A 49 -15.32 22.60 9.06
CA GLY A 49 -16.30 23.68 8.99
C GLY A 49 -17.72 23.21 8.73
N PHE A 50 -17.90 22.20 7.87
CA PHE A 50 -19.20 21.57 7.63
C PHE A 50 -19.72 20.87 8.89
N LEU A 51 -18.92 20.05 9.55
CA LEU A 51 -19.30 19.32 10.77
C LEU A 51 -19.63 20.26 11.93
N HIS A 52 -18.88 21.35 12.08
CA HIS A 52 -19.16 22.37 13.09
C HIS A 52 -20.55 23.01 12.88
N ARG A 53 -20.85 23.44 11.65
CA ARG A 53 -22.17 24.01 11.29
C ARG A 53 -23.29 22.99 11.48
N PHE A 54 -23.05 21.74 11.05
CA PHE A 54 -24.00 20.64 11.22
C PHE A 54 -24.33 20.37 12.70
N HIS A 55 -23.32 20.40 13.57
CA HIS A 55 -23.50 20.18 15.01
C HIS A 55 -24.27 21.31 15.68
N LYS A 56 -24.02 22.56 15.25
CA LYS A 56 -24.70 23.75 15.77
C LYS A 56 -26.16 23.88 15.33
N ALA A 57 -26.55 23.36 14.19
CA ALA A 57 -27.88 23.54 13.59
C ALA A 57 -29.03 22.82 14.30
N GLY A 58 -28.77 22.13 15.43
CA GLY A 58 -29.81 21.46 16.23
C GLY A 58 -30.44 20.24 15.54
N ALA A 59 -31.11 20.41 14.41
CA ALA A 59 -31.67 19.34 13.58
C ALA A 59 -31.04 19.36 12.18
N ALA A 60 -30.65 18.18 11.69
CA ALA A 60 -30.13 18.05 10.34
C ALA A 60 -31.24 18.30 9.31
N PRO A 61 -31.04 19.18 8.31
CA PRO A 61 -31.95 19.27 7.17
C PRO A 61 -32.16 17.90 6.53
N LYS A 62 -33.38 17.61 6.05
CA LYS A 62 -33.72 16.30 5.48
C LYS A 62 -32.74 15.82 4.39
N GLY A 63 -32.29 16.74 3.53
CA GLY A 63 -31.31 16.43 2.51
C GLY A 63 -29.96 15.98 3.08
N ILE A 64 -29.41 16.68 4.08
CA ILE A 64 -28.14 16.32 4.72
C ILE A 64 -28.26 14.96 5.44
N ARG A 65 -29.38 14.70 6.11
CA ARG A 65 -29.65 13.41 6.73
C ARG A 65 -29.61 12.27 5.74
N LEU A 66 -30.23 12.44 4.57
CA LEU A 66 -30.20 11.44 3.50
C LEU A 66 -28.80 11.19 2.98
N TRP A 67 -28.01 12.24 2.75
CA TRP A 67 -26.61 12.12 2.33
C TRP A 67 -25.72 11.43 3.37
N LEU A 68 -25.89 11.72 4.64
CA LEU A 68 -25.17 11.03 5.72
C LEU A 68 -25.53 9.55 5.81
N LEU A 69 -26.81 9.22 5.65
CA LEU A 69 -27.27 7.85 5.59
C LEU A 69 -26.68 7.13 4.37
N ALA A 70 -26.71 7.73 3.19
CA ALA A 70 -26.13 7.16 1.98
C ALA A 70 -24.62 6.94 2.11
N ALA A 71 -23.88 7.96 2.59
CA ALA A 71 -22.43 7.87 2.76
C ALA A 71 -22.02 6.82 3.79
N SER A 72 -22.73 6.73 4.91
CA SER A 72 -22.46 5.72 5.94
C SER A 72 -22.86 4.31 5.51
N SER A 73 -23.95 4.18 4.72
CA SER A 73 -24.33 2.89 4.11
C SER A 73 -23.27 2.43 3.11
N PHE A 74 -22.77 3.35 2.27
CA PHE A 74 -21.67 3.05 1.36
C PHE A 74 -20.41 2.62 2.11
N TRP A 75 -20.08 3.29 3.22
CA TRP A 75 -18.96 2.93 4.08
C TRP A 75 -19.13 1.53 4.68
N LEU A 76 -20.31 1.20 5.21
CA LEU A 76 -20.63 -0.14 5.72
C LEU A 76 -20.51 -1.22 4.65
N LEU A 77 -21.06 -0.97 3.46
CA LEU A 77 -20.94 -1.89 2.33
C LEU A 77 -19.47 -2.08 1.93
N SER A 78 -18.68 -1.00 1.94
CA SER A 78 -17.24 -1.10 1.69
C SER A 78 -16.53 -1.99 2.69
N LEU A 79 -16.83 -1.87 3.99
CA LEU A 79 -16.28 -2.74 5.03
C LEU A 79 -16.68 -4.20 4.85
N LEU A 80 -17.93 -4.46 4.49
CA LEU A 80 -18.46 -5.82 4.34
C LEU A 80 -17.98 -6.52 3.07
N PHE A 81 -17.76 -5.79 1.99
CA PHE A 81 -17.49 -6.38 0.68
C PHE A 81 -16.05 -6.19 0.20
N VAL A 82 -15.45 -5.03 0.43
CA VAL A 82 -14.10 -4.74 -0.13
C VAL A 82 -13.05 -5.65 0.48
N PHE A 83 -13.09 -5.89 1.80
CA PHE A 83 -12.09 -6.74 2.46
C PHE A 83 -12.21 -8.21 2.03
N PRO A 84 -13.37 -8.89 2.12
CA PRO A 84 -13.50 -10.26 1.67
C PRO A 84 -13.20 -10.43 0.18
N LEU A 85 -13.68 -9.52 -0.68
CA LEU A 85 -13.39 -9.57 -2.11
C LEU A 85 -11.90 -9.36 -2.40
N SER A 86 -11.24 -8.42 -1.72
CA SER A 86 -9.81 -8.20 -1.89
C SER A 86 -9.01 -9.43 -1.47
N GLU A 87 -9.39 -10.08 -0.38
CA GLU A 87 -8.77 -11.30 0.09
C GLU A 87 -8.95 -12.46 -0.90
N LEU A 88 -10.18 -12.66 -1.38
CA LEU A 88 -10.48 -13.67 -2.40
C LEU A 88 -9.66 -13.44 -3.68
N PHE A 89 -9.62 -12.20 -4.17
CA PHE A 89 -8.88 -11.85 -5.38
C PHE A 89 -7.37 -11.96 -5.20
N LEU A 90 -6.84 -11.50 -4.07
CA LEU A 90 -5.40 -11.51 -3.78
C LEU A 90 -4.91 -12.93 -3.48
N SER A 91 -5.68 -13.75 -2.79
CA SER A 91 -5.31 -15.16 -2.51
C SER A 91 -5.27 -16.00 -3.79
N GLN A 92 -6.15 -15.73 -4.75
CA GLN A 92 -6.11 -16.39 -6.06
C GLN A 92 -4.92 -15.96 -6.91
N ARG A 93 -4.51 -14.69 -6.81
CA ARG A 93 -3.42 -14.13 -7.62
C ARG A 93 -2.05 -14.31 -7.00
N PHE A 94 -1.96 -14.36 -5.69
CA PHE A 94 -0.72 -14.39 -4.91
C PHE A 94 -0.84 -15.40 -3.77
N SER A 95 -0.27 -16.57 -3.94
CA SER A 95 -0.36 -17.69 -2.97
C SER A 95 0.21 -17.41 -1.57
N ARG A 96 0.92 -16.30 -1.38
CA ARG A 96 1.55 -15.88 -0.10
C ARG A 96 1.17 -14.47 0.33
N PHE A 97 0.07 -13.92 -0.20
CA PHE A 97 -0.35 -12.60 0.25
C PHE A 97 -0.96 -12.69 1.66
N PRO A 98 -0.54 -11.83 2.60
CA PRO A 98 -1.10 -11.87 3.95
C PRO A 98 -2.58 -11.51 3.93
N SER A 99 -3.36 -12.14 4.80
CA SER A 99 -4.78 -11.80 4.97
C SER A 99 -4.93 -10.32 5.33
N LEU A 100 -5.75 -9.61 4.56
CA LEU A 100 -6.09 -8.21 4.79
C LEU A 100 -7.36 -8.04 5.62
N SER A 101 -7.96 -9.14 6.08
CA SER A 101 -9.20 -9.08 6.87
C SER A 101 -8.95 -8.40 8.21
N PRO A 102 -9.63 -7.27 8.50
CA PRO A 102 -9.54 -6.63 9.80
C PRO A 102 -10.19 -7.50 10.88
N PRO A 103 -9.83 -7.33 12.16
CA PRO A 103 -10.48 -8.02 13.26
C PRO A 103 -11.99 -7.78 13.24
N LEU A 104 -12.76 -8.85 13.27
CA LEU A 104 -14.23 -8.79 13.14
C LEU A 104 -14.91 -8.02 14.28
N LEU A 105 -14.38 -8.12 15.49
CA LEU A 105 -15.00 -7.55 16.69
C LEU A 105 -15.10 -6.02 16.63
N PRO A 106 -14.03 -5.24 16.37
CA PRO A 106 -14.13 -3.80 16.17
C PRO A 106 -15.01 -3.41 14.97
N VAL A 107 -14.95 -4.16 13.88
CA VAL A 107 -15.80 -3.90 12.70
C VAL A 107 -17.27 -4.06 13.08
N ALA A 108 -17.63 -5.14 13.74
CA ALA A 108 -18.98 -5.37 14.23
C ALA A 108 -19.45 -4.27 15.19
N LEU A 109 -18.59 -3.82 16.12
CA LEU A 109 -18.89 -2.71 17.02
C LEU A 109 -19.24 -1.42 16.25
N PHE A 110 -18.44 -1.03 15.26
CA PHE A 110 -18.71 0.16 14.46
C PHE A 110 -20.02 0.04 13.67
N ILE A 111 -20.31 -1.15 13.13
CA ILE A 111 -21.58 -1.42 12.45
C ILE A 111 -22.75 -1.24 13.41
N VAL A 112 -22.67 -1.84 14.60
CA VAL A 112 -23.72 -1.73 15.62
C VAL A 112 -23.94 -0.27 16.03
N LEU A 113 -22.86 0.50 16.27
CA LEU A 113 -22.95 1.91 16.64
C LEU A 113 -23.59 2.76 15.53
N LEU A 114 -23.28 2.50 14.26
CA LEU A 114 -23.91 3.21 13.14
C LEU A 114 -25.41 2.87 13.04
N VAL A 115 -25.75 1.59 13.07
CA VAL A 115 -27.13 1.13 12.96
C VAL A 115 -27.95 1.64 14.16
N ALA A 116 -27.43 1.54 15.38
CA ALA A 116 -28.08 2.06 16.57
C ALA A 116 -28.28 3.59 16.48
N GLY A 117 -27.28 4.34 16.02
CA GLY A 117 -27.40 5.78 15.80
C GLY A 117 -28.51 6.13 14.81
N TRP A 118 -28.73 5.33 13.78
CA TRP A 118 -29.81 5.54 12.81
C TRP A 118 -31.19 5.22 13.39
N ILE A 119 -31.32 4.08 14.09
CA ILE A 119 -32.58 3.65 14.72
C ILE A 119 -33.00 4.67 15.79
N LEU A 120 -32.06 5.15 16.60
CA LEU A 120 -32.30 6.13 17.65
C LEU A 120 -32.45 7.58 17.14
N GLY A 121 -32.35 7.79 15.81
CA GLY A 121 -32.43 9.12 15.21
C GLY A 121 -31.24 10.03 15.51
N GLN A 122 -30.18 9.50 16.10
CA GLN A 122 -28.99 10.24 16.53
C GLN A 122 -27.98 10.42 15.38
N VAL A 123 -28.43 10.91 14.22
CA VAL A 123 -27.66 11.04 12.99
C VAL A 123 -26.40 11.91 13.16
N LYS A 124 -26.37 12.78 14.18
CA LYS A 124 -25.22 13.64 14.51
C LYS A 124 -23.96 12.86 14.89
N TRP A 125 -24.09 11.64 15.38
CA TRP A 125 -22.96 10.79 15.74
C TRP A 125 -22.34 10.06 14.55
N THR A 126 -23.09 9.94 13.44
CA THR A 126 -22.64 9.22 12.22
C THR A 126 -21.26 9.67 11.73
N PRO A 127 -20.95 10.97 11.57
CA PRO A 127 -19.63 11.39 11.11
C PRO A 127 -18.50 10.97 12.06
N TRP A 128 -18.76 10.98 13.37
CA TRP A 128 -17.76 10.59 14.36
C TRP A 128 -17.49 9.08 14.33
N VAL A 129 -18.53 8.26 14.22
CA VAL A 129 -18.38 6.80 14.12
C VAL A 129 -17.65 6.43 12.83
N VAL A 130 -17.99 7.05 11.69
CA VAL A 130 -17.30 6.85 10.43
C VAL A 130 -15.83 7.32 10.51
N GLY A 131 -15.57 8.47 11.10
CA GLY A 131 -14.22 9.00 11.26
C GLY A 131 -13.36 8.11 12.15
N LEU A 132 -13.88 7.69 13.31
CA LEU A 132 -13.17 6.80 14.23
C LEU A 132 -12.93 5.42 13.64
N SER A 133 -13.90 4.85 12.91
CA SER A 133 -13.72 3.57 12.22
C SER A 133 -12.67 3.67 11.11
N SER A 134 -12.63 4.78 10.36
CA SER A 134 -11.62 5.02 9.34
C SER A 134 -10.23 5.15 9.94
N LEU A 135 -10.10 5.93 11.02
CA LEU A 135 -8.83 6.09 11.75
C LEU A 135 -8.35 4.75 12.29
N TRP A 136 -9.24 3.97 12.91
CA TRP A 136 -8.91 2.65 13.41
C TRP A 136 -8.43 1.70 12.29
N LEU A 137 -9.08 1.69 11.11
CA LEU A 137 -8.64 0.90 9.96
C LEU A 137 -7.24 1.29 9.49
N VAL A 138 -6.97 2.59 9.41
CA VAL A 138 -5.64 3.09 9.04
C VAL A 138 -4.60 2.63 10.05
N MET A 139 -4.86 2.81 11.35
CA MET A 139 -3.95 2.38 12.43
C MET A 139 -3.73 0.86 12.43
N TRP A 140 -4.80 0.10 12.24
CA TRP A 140 -4.69 -1.36 12.12
C TRP A 140 -3.86 -1.77 10.91
N PHE A 141 -4.13 -1.18 9.74
CA PHE A 141 -3.40 -1.50 8.51
C PHE A 141 -1.90 -1.20 8.65
N TYR A 142 -1.55 -0.01 9.12
CA TYR A 142 -0.15 0.38 9.30
C TYR A 142 0.53 -0.39 10.44
N GLY A 143 -0.14 -0.65 11.53
CA GLY A 143 0.42 -1.35 12.68
C GLY A 143 0.57 -2.86 12.48
N ALA A 144 -0.40 -3.49 11.80
CA ALA A 144 -0.44 -4.95 11.68
C ALA A 144 -0.05 -5.48 10.30
N LYS A 145 -0.29 -4.71 9.23
CA LYS A 145 -0.16 -5.23 7.86
C LYS A 145 0.90 -4.55 7.00
N ALA A 146 1.24 -3.31 7.26
CA ALA A 146 2.21 -2.60 6.45
C ALA A 146 3.60 -3.25 6.49
N SER A 147 4.03 -3.76 7.64
CA SER A 147 5.30 -4.47 7.79
C SER A 147 5.32 -5.76 6.95
N GLU A 148 4.27 -6.58 7.03
CA GLU A 148 4.15 -7.82 6.27
C GLU A 148 4.17 -7.54 4.75
N ILE A 149 3.43 -6.51 4.30
CA ILE A 149 3.38 -6.11 2.89
C ILE A 149 4.72 -5.52 2.44
N SER A 150 5.35 -4.73 3.29
CA SER A 150 6.66 -4.13 3.02
C SER A 150 7.73 -5.21 2.84
N GLU A 151 7.72 -6.26 3.66
CA GLU A 151 8.63 -7.40 3.51
C GLU A 151 8.44 -8.15 2.20
N LEU A 152 7.20 -8.31 1.74
CA LEU A 152 6.89 -8.96 0.46
C LEU A 152 7.34 -8.15 -0.77
N ARG A 153 7.42 -6.82 -0.65
CA ARG A 153 7.78 -5.91 -1.76
C ARG A 153 9.20 -5.38 -1.65
N SER A 154 9.82 -5.49 -0.49
CA SER A 154 11.10 -4.88 -0.24
C SER A 154 12.24 -5.76 -0.72
N SER A 155 13.11 -5.19 -1.52
CA SER A 155 14.42 -5.77 -1.84
C SER A 155 15.31 -5.97 -0.60
N HIS A 156 14.92 -5.40 0.56
CA HIS A 156 15.62 -5.57 1.84
C HIS A 156 15.71 -7.03 2.28
N SER A 157 14.61 -7.79 2.15
CA SER A 157 14.60 -9.21 2.51
C SER A 157 15.52 -10.05 1.61
N LEU A 158 15.65 -9.68 0.34
CA LEU A 158 16.56 -10.31 -0.60
C LEU A 158 18.02 -9.89 -0.32
N ALA A 159 18.24 -8.60 -0.06
CA ALA A 159 19.57 -8.10 0.28
C ALA A 159 20.11 -8.71 1.58
N ARG A 160 19.25 -8.96 2.58
CA ARG A 160 19.64 -9.65 3.82
C ARG A 160 20.18 -11.04 3.54
N VAL A 161 19.49 -11.82 2.69
CA VAL A 161 19.96 -13.16 2.30
C VAL A 161 21.33 -13.08 1.62
N VAL A 162 21.51 -12.14 0.67
CA VAL A 162 22.80 -11.98 0.01
C VAL A 162 23.92 -11.55 0.97
N ASN A 163 23.62 -10.67 1.92
CA ASN A 163 24.59 -10.22 2.91
C ASN A 163 25.01 -11.34 3.88
N GLN A 164 24.08 -12.26 4.21
CA GLN A 164 24.33 -13.36 5.15
C GLN A 164 24.93 -14.58 4.45
N ASP A 165 24.35 -14.99 3.31
CA ASP A 165 24.60 -16.31 2.71
C ASP A 165 25.59 -16.27 1.53
N ALA A 166 25.82 -15.10 0.92
CA ALA A 166 26.76 -15.03 -0.19
C ALA A 166 28.20 -15.15 0.28
N ALA A 167 28.93 -16.08 -0.28
CA ALA A 167 30.35 -16.30 -0.02
C ALA A 167 31.15 -14.99 -0.15
N LYS A 168 32.15 -14.77 0.72
CA LYS A 168 33.06 -13.64 0.61
C LYS A 168 33.73 -13.69 -0.77
N GLY A 169 33.47 -12.70 -1.62
CA GLY A 169 33.98 -12.64 -3.00
C GLY A 169 32.96 -13.00 -4.09
N ALA A 170 31.76 -13.44 -3.75
CA ALA A 170 30.70 -13.62 -4.74
C ALA A 170 30.31 -12.28 -5.40
N ARG A 171 30.20 -12.30 -6.72
CA ARG A 171 29.73 -11.15 -7.51
C ARG A 171 28.23 -11.02 -7.38
N VAL A 172 27.74 -9.79 -7.19
CA VAL A 172 26.31 -9.50 -7.16
C VAL A 172 25.92 -8.73 -8.42
N VAL A 173 24.97 -9.28 -9.18
CA VAL A 173 24.51 -8.72 -10.45
C VAL A 173 23.03 -8.41 -10.36
N ALA A 174 22.60 -7.26 -10.86
CA ALA A 174 21.19 -6.90 -10.89
C ALA A 174 20.79 -6.19 -12.18
N VAL A 175 19.61 -6.51 -12.71
CA VAL A 175 18.98 -5.76 -13.79
C VAL A 175 18.10 -4.68 -13.15
N ARG A 176 18.51 -3.40 -13.24
CA ARG A 176 17.80 -2.28 -12.60
C ARG A 176 17.64 -2.45 -11.08
N GLY A 177 18.73 -2.69 -10.39
CA GLY A 177 18.74 -2.99 -8.94
C GLY A 177 18.93 -1.79 -8.03
N GLU A 178 18.49 -0.57 -8.36
CA GLU A 178 18.75 0.64 -7.56
C GLU A 178 18.30 0.50 -6.10
N SER A 179 17.09 0.00 -5.86
CA SER A 179 16.59 -0.23 -4.49
C SER A 179 17.32 -1.37 -3.78
N PHE A 180 17.75 -2.39 -4.51
CA PHE A 180 18.46 -3.53 -3.97
C PHE A 180 19.89 -3.17 -3.58
N SER A 181 20.58 -2.38 -4.40
CA SER A 181 21.94 -1.92 -4.13
C SER A 181 22.05 -1.09 -2.87
N PHE A 182 20.99 -0.34 -2.51
CA PHE A 182 20.96 0.47 -1.30
C PHE A 182 21.08 -0.35 -0.01
N TYR A 183 20.55 -1.58 0.02
CA TYR A 183 20.55 -2.44 1.20
C TYR A 183 21.72 -3.42 1.24
N LEU A 184 22.56 -3.45 0.20
CA LEU A 184 23.71 -4.36 0.16
C LEU A 184 24.96 -3.70 0.76
N SER A 185 25.70 -4.50 1.51
CA SER A 185 27.03 -4.13 2.00
C SER A 185 28.13 -4.30 0.94
N ARG A 186 27.77 -4.64 -0.31
CA ARG A 186 28.66 -4.98 -1.41
C ARG A 186 28.34 -4.18 -2.66
N GLN A 187 29.31 -4.05 -3.55
CA GLN A 187 29.08 -3.45 -4.87
C GLN A 187 28.19 -4.36 -5.73
N VAL A 188 27.24 -3.76 -6.43
CA VAL A 188 26.33 -4.42 -7.36
C VAL A 188 26.73 -4.04 -8.76
N GLU A 189 26.96 -5.03 -9.61
CA GLU A 189 27.10 -4.83 -11.05
C GLU A 189 25.72 -4.67 -11.66
N VAL A 190 25.36 -3.45 -12.03
CA VAL A 190 24.08 -3.18 -12.71
C VAL A 190 24.24 -3.46 -14.20
N VAL A 191 23.44 -4.39 -14.71
CA VAL A 191 23.50 -4.82 -16.11
C VAL A 191 22.26 -4.40 -16.88
N SER A 192 22.44 -4.25 -18.21
CA SER A 192 21.41 -3.71 -19.10
C SER A 192 20.25 -4.67 -19.39
N GLY A 193 20.42 -5.97 -19.19
CA GLY A 193 19.39 -6.93 -19.54
C GLY A 193 19.60 -8.34 -18.96
N PRO A 194 18.56 -9.18 -19.03
CA PRO A 194 18.59 -10.56 -18.49
C PRO A 194 19.57 -11.45 -19.24
N ASP A 195 19.87 -11.20 -20.51
CA ASP A 195 20.80 -12.01 -21.30
C ASP A 195 22.26 -11.81 -20.83
N VAL A 196 22.57 -10.64 -20.25
CA VAL A 196 23.88 -10.39 -19.63
C VAL A 196 23.95 -11.11 -18.28
N VAL A 197 22.86 -11.16 -17.52
CA VAL A 197 22.79 -11.94 -16.27
C VAL A 197 23.03 -13.42 -16.55
N GLU A 198 22.41 -13.98 -17.57
CA GLU A 198 22.57 -15.37 -17.98
C GLU A 198 24.04 -15.69 -18.26
N ARG A 199 24.74 -14.85 -19.04
CA ARG A 199 26.18 -14.99 -19.29
C ARG A 199 27.02 -14.95 -18.03
N ARG A 200 26.71 -14.04 -17.09
CA ARG A 200 27.42 -13.93 -15.81
C ARG A 200 27.23 -15.15 -14.92
N LEU A 201 26.04 -15.74 -14.94
CA LEU A 201 25.74 -16.96 -14.18
C LEU A 201 26.41 -18.22 -14.77
N GLN A 202 26.78 -18.19 -16.05
CA GLN A 202 27.52 -19.27 -16.71
C GLN A 202 29.05 -19.20 -16.49
N GLU A 203 29.56 -18.07 -16.01
CA GLU A 203 30.96 -17.92 -15.63
C GLU A 203 31.30 -18.81 -14.42
N SER A 204 32.56 -19.17 -14.27
CA SER A 204 33.07 -19.96 -13.12
C SER A 204 33.13 -19.19 -11.81
N VAL A 205 32.90 -17.88 -11.84
CA VAL A 205 32.92 -17.02 -10.65
C VAL A 205 31.61 -17.17 -9.89
N PRO A 206 31.65 -17.36 -8.55
CA PRO A 206 30.44 -17.36 -7.73
C PRO A 206 29.64 -16.07 -7.95
N THR A 207 28.44 -16.21 -8.47
CA THR A 207 27.60 -15.06 -8.86
C THR A 207 26.20 -15.22 -8.33
N VAL A 208 25.68 -14.17 -7.69
CA VAL A 208 24.30 -14.05 -7.26
C VAL A 208 23.62 -12.97 -8.08
N ALA A 209 22.51 -13.29 -8.72
CA ALA A 209 21.79 -12.37 -9.58
C ALA A 209 20.39 -12.07 -9.06
N LEU A 210 20.01 -10.80 -9.09
CA LEU A 210 18.64 -10.36 -8.89
C LEU A 210 17.94 -10.27 -10.25
N VAL A 211 16.92 -11.08 -10.44
CA VAL A 211 16.13 -11.14 -11.67
C VAL A 211 14.64 -11.01 -11.38
N LYS A 212 13.88 -10.48 -12.33
CA LYS A 212 12.42 -10.49 -12.20
C LYS A 212 11.89 -11.91 -12.39
N GLU A 213 10.87 -12.28 -11.64
CA GLU A 213 10.24 -13.61 -11.69
C GLU A 213 9.88 -14.06 -13.12
N LYS A 214 9.42 -13.13 -13.96
CA LYS A 214 9.11 -13.41 -15.38
C LYS A 214 10.31 -13.89 -16.19
N HIS A 215 11.52 -13.51 -15.79
CA HIS A 215 12.78 -13.93 -16.45
C HIS A 215 13.36 -15.20 -15.82
N LEU A 216 12.96 -15.50 -14.57
CA LEU A 216 13.40 -16.71 -13.86
C LEU A 216 13.03 -17.97 -14.65
N ARG A 217 11.79 -18.08 -15.10
CA ARG A 217 11.32 -19.23 -15.90
C ARG A 217 12.13 -19.43 -17.17
N LYS A 218 12.54 -18.33 -17.84
CA LYS A 218 13.38 -18.40 -19.03
C LYS A 218 14.79 -18.91 -18.71
N LEU A 219 15.35 -18.44 -17.60
CA LEU A 219 16.69 -18.86 -17.13
C LEU A 219 16.70 -20.33 -16.71
N GLU A 220 15.67 -20.81 -16.01
CA GLU A 220 15.51 -22.21 -15.63
C GLU A 220 15.40 -23.14 -16.83
N LEU A 221 14.71 -22.73 -17.88
CA LEU A 221 14.59 -23.49 -19.13
C LEU A 221 15.93 -23.60 -19.89
N ASN A 222 16.73 -22.53 -19.87
CA ASN A 222 17.98 -22.47 -20.61
C ASN A 222 19.16 -23.13 -19.88
N SER A 223 19.12 -23.22 -18.55
CA SER A 223 20.26 -23.70 -17.74
C SER A 223 19.82 -24.42 -16.47
N PRO A 224 19.04 -25.52 -16.58
CA PRO A 224 18.39 -26.15 -15.41
C PRO A 224 19.35 -26.78 -14.40
N SER A 225 20.55 -27.18 -14.81
CA SER A 225 21.48 -27.95 -13.97
C SER A 225 22.50 -27.15 -13.18
N ARG A 226 22.53 -25.80 -13.34
CA ARG A 226 23.55 -24.92 -12.73
C ARG A 226 23.01 -23.77 -11.93
N LEU A 227 21.69 -23.63 -11.82
CA LEU A 227 21.06 -22.50 -11.16
C LEU A 227 20.36 -22.90 -9.87
N PHE A 228 20.65 -22.17 -8.81
CA PHE A 228 20.01 -22.33 -7.51
C PHE A 228 19.14 -21.10 -7.23
N VAL A 229 17.84 -21.31 -7.04
CA VAL A 229 16.92 -20.24 -6.61
C VAL A 229 17.01 -20.11 -5.10
N TRP A 230 17.66 -19.08 -4.60
CA TRP A 230 17.87 -18.86 -3.17
C TRP A 230 16.61 -18.34 -2.47
N LYS A 231 15.97 -17.36 -3.09
CA LYS A 231 14.73 -16.76 -2.59
C LYS A 231 13.98 -16.11 -3.72
N SER A 232 12.68 -16.26 -3.74
CA SER A 232 11.81 -15.52 -4.68
C SER A 232 10.75 -14.74 -3.92
N ILE A 233 10.43 -13.55 -4.41
CA ILE A 233 9.27 -12.77 -3.99
C ILE A 233 8.21 -12.97 -5.07
N PRO A 234 7.04 -13.52 -4.76
CA PRO A 234 6.00 -13.78 -5.75
C PRO A 234 5.65 -12.53 -6.56
N SER A 235 5.65 -12.66 -7.89
CA SER A 235 5.38 -11.59 -8.87
C SER A 235 6.32 -10.37 -8.84
N ALA A 236 7.45 -10.45 -8.17
CA ALA A 236 8.44 -9.37 -8.10
C ALA A 236 9.82 -9.85 -8.56
N ASP A 237 10.73 -10.05 -7.63
CA ASP A 237 12.12 -10.34 -7.89
C ASP A 237 12.53 -11.69 -7.27
N ALA A 238 13.48 -12.36 -7.87
CA ALA A 238 14.07 -13.60 -7.36
C ALA A 238 15.60 -13.50 -7.30
N LEU A 239 16.18 -14.12 -6.29
CA LEU A 239 17.62 -14.35 -6.20
C LEU A 239 17.97 -15.68 -6.81
N VAL A 240 18.85 -15.65 -7.78
CA VAL A 240 19.38 -16.84 -8.47
C VAL A 240 20.90 -16.82 -8.37
N ALA A 241 21.48 -17.98 -8.06
CA ALA A 241 22.93 -18.11 -7.98
C ALA A 241 23.40 -19.32 -8.78
N ASN A 242 24.68 -19.31 -9.18
CA ASN A 242 25.34 -20.45 -9.80
C ASN A 242 26.02 -21.40 -8.77
N PHE A 243 25.74 -21.19 -7.51
CA PHE A 243 26.21 -22.03 -6.38
C PHE A 243 25.10 -22.17 -5.32
N PRO A 244 25.12 -23.26 -4.52
CA PRO A 244 24.08 -23.48 -3.51
C PRO A 244 24.16 -22.44 -2.37
N PRO A 245 23.03 -22.16 -1.68
CA PRO A 245 23.05 -21.33 -0.49
C PRO A 245 23.91 -21.97 0.62
N SER A 246 24.50 -21.15 1.48
CA SER A 246 25.19 -21.65 2.67
C SER A 246 24.21 -22.41 3.56
N PRO A 247 24.61 -23.53 4.19
CA PRO A 247 23.75 -24.19 5.16
C PRO A 247 23.42 -23.22 6.29
N PRO A 248 22.21 -23.30 6.88
CA PRO A 248 21.85 -22.48 8.02
C PRO A 248 22.89 -22.68 9.14
N PRO A 249 23.26 -21.63 9.88
CA PRO A 249 24.12 -21.77 11.05
C PRO A 249 23.38 -22.67 12.07
N ASP A 250 24.10 -23.67 12.57
CA ASP A 250 23.64 -24.58 13.65
C ASP A 250 23.29 -23.84 14.94
#